data_a7eeb6cfc7d56da72304aaef478f74c1
#
_entry.id   a7eeb6cfc7d56da72304aaef478f74c1
#
_cell.length_a   1.000
_cell.length_b   1.000
_cell.length_c   1.000
_cell.angle_alpha   90.00
_cell.angle_beta   90.00
_cell.angle_gamma   90.00
#
_symmetry.space_group_name_H-M   'P 1'
#
loop_
_entity.id
_entity.type
_entity.pdbx_description
1 polymer ?
#
loop_
_entity_poly.entity_id
_entity_poly.type
_entity_poly.pdbx_seq_one_letter_code
_entity_poly.pdbx_strand_id
1 'polypeptide(L)'
;MKSIVIFGGAGFVGKHLIRRLTKNGHKIIVPYQRSVQEAKIRLLGVTGQVIPFRYSSLEDKRLKSVLNNADVCINLKTTYDQKKGDFNNTIYKFNQKLIRILKSSKELKQFILFSGLGVDIDKNSTRSIAVHKSEKEAFKQLYNAIIIRPGVIIGG
;
A
#
# COMPACT_ATOMS: atom_id res chain seq x y z
N MET A 1 7.18 19.43 -2.15
CA MET A 1 5.90 18.68 -1.92
C MET A 1 5.89 17.48 -2.83
N LYS A 2 5.56 16.26 -2.32
CA LYS A 2 5.42 15.04 -3.12
C LYS A 2 3.97 14.57 -3.08
N SER A 3 3.52 13.93 -4.16
CA SER A 3 2.25 13.22 -4.22
C SER A 3 2.49 11.75 -3.84
N ILE A 4 1.89 11.31 -2.73
CA ILE A 4 2.11 9.98 -2.16
C ILE A 4 0.79 9.22 -2.13
N VAL A 5 0.75 8.04 -2.74
CA VAL A 5 -0.39 7.13 -2.67
C VAL A 5 -0.13 6.06 -1.62
N ILE A 6 -1.06 5.87 -0.68
CA ILE A 6 -0.91 4.91 0.43
C ILE A 6 -2.08 3.94 0.46
N PHE A 7 -1.87 2.71 -0.01
CA PHE A 7 -2.82 1.61 0.19
C PHE A 7 -2.75 1.11 1.64
N GLY A 8 -3.90 0.83 2.23
CA GLY A 8 -3.98 0.43 3.65
C GLY A 8 -3.83 1.60 4.63
N GLY A 9 -3.92 2.85 4.16
CA GLY A 9 -3.73 4.05 4.98
C GLY A 9 -4.72 4.21 6.12
N ALA A 10 -5.92 3.63 6.04
CA ALA A 10 -6.90 3.63 7.13
C ALA A 10 -6.56 2.65 8.27
N GLY A 11 -5.53 1.84 8.13
CA GLY A 11 -5.07 0.88 9.12
C GLY A 11 -4.22 1.50 10.23
N PHE A 12 -3.79 0.65 11.16
CA PHE A 12 -3.00 1.09 12.34
C PHE A 12 -1.71 1.81 11.94
N VAL A 13 -0.86 1.20 11.14
CA VAL A 13 0.40 1.81 10.67
C VAL A 13 0.11 3.03 9.79
N GLY A 14 -0.88 2.91 8.89
CA GLY A 14 -1.22 3.95 7.94
C GLY A 14 -1.61 5.27 8.58
N LYS A 15 -2.42 5.24 9.65
CA LYS A 15 -2.84 6.47 10.35
C LYS A 15 -1.65 7.25 10.91
N HIS A 16 -0.67 6.56 11.49
CA HIS A 16 0.53 7.20 12.06
C HIS A 16 1.45 7.73 10.96
N LEU A 17 1.63 6.95 9.90
CA LEU A 17 2.44 7.34 8.75
C LEU A 17 1.86 8.58 8.06
N ILE A 18 0.55 8.59 7.79
CA ILE A 18 -0.12 9.74 7.15
C ILE A 18 0.05 11.00 7.98
N ARG A 19 -0.22 10.94 9.30
CA ARG A 19 -0.02 12.09 10.20
C ARG A 19 1.41 12.62 10.18
N ARG A 20 2.40 11.76 10.05
CA ARG A 20 3.81 12.18 9.96
C ARG A 20 4.12 12.84 8.63
N LEU A 21 3.66 12.25 7.52
CA LEU A 21 3.90 12.77 6.17
C LEU A 21 3.19 14.10 5.91
N THR A 22 2.00 14.29 6.47
CA THR A 22 1.26 15.56 6.35
C THR A 22 1.99 16.70 7.05
N LYS A 23 2.62 16.47 8.21
CA LYS A 23 3.46 17.47 8.88
C LYS A 23 4.63 17.93 8.03
N ASN A 24 5.10 17.10 7.11
CA ASN A 24 6.18 17.42 6.17
C ASN A 24 5.67 18.06 4.86
N GLY A 25 4.41 18.46 4.79
CA GLY A 25 3.84 19.17 3.64
C GLY A 25 3.55 18.31 2.41
N HIS A 26 3.50 16.97 2.54
CA HIS A 26 3.19 16.08 1.41
C HIS A 26 1.69 15.98 1.16
N LYS A 27 1.29 15.80 -0.10
CA LYS A 27 -0.07 15.47 -0.52
C LYS A 27 -0.25 13.96 -0.47
N ILE A 28 -1.24 13.49 0.29
CA ILE A 28 -1.47 12.06 0.52
C ILE A 28 -2.80 11.64 -0.10
N ILE A 29 -2.77 10.67 -0.97
CA ILE A 29 -3.96 10.05 -1.56
C ILE A 29 -4.09 8.66 -0.96
N VAL A 30 -5.25 8.37 -0.37
CA VAL A 30 -5.50 7.11 0.34
C VAL A 30 -6.61 6.33 -0.36
N PRO A 31 -6.27 5.34 -1.21
CA PRO A 31 -7.27 4.47 -1.82
C PRO A 31 -7.99 3.62 -0.77
N TYR A 32 -9.32 3.58 -0.85
CA TYR A 32 -10.16 2.78 0.05
C TYR A 32 -11.32 2.12 -0.69
N GLN A 33 -11.88 1.05 -0.12
CA GLN A 33 -12.98 0.29 -0.72
C GLN A 33 -14.26 0.33 0.13
N ARG A 34 -14.14 0.43 1.46
CA ARG A 34 -15.29 0.43 2.37
C ARG A 34 -15.56 1.86 2.84
N SER A 35 -16.82 2.29 2.79
CA SER A 35 -17.24 3.65 3.18
C SER A 35 -16.81 4.05 4.61
N VAL A 36 -16.80 3.11 5.55
CA VAL A 36 -16.34 3.37 6.92
C VAL A 36 -14.86 3.82 6.99
N GLN A 37 -14.07 3.50 5.98
CA GLN A 37 -12.66 3.91 5.93
C GLN A 37 -12.52 5.38 5.57
N GLU A 38 -13.44 5.94 4.78
CA GLU A 38 -13.40 7.33 4.37
C GLU A 38 -13.40 8.30 5.55
N ALA A 39 -14.33 8.12 6.49
CA ALA A 39 -14.41 8.95 7.69
C ALA A 39 -13.09 8.91 8.49
N LYS A 40 -12.50 7.72 8.66
CA LYS A 40 -11.21 7.56 9.33
C LYS A 40 -10.07 8.30 8.63
N ILE A 41 -10.05 8.26 7.29
CA ILE A 41 -9.00 8.91 6.48
C ILE A 41 -9.12 10.44 6.59
N ARG A 42 -10.33 10.98 6.52
CA ARG A 42 -10.58 12.43 6.61
C ARG A 42 -10.08 13.06 7.90
N LEU A 43 -10.03 12.29 8.98
CA LEU A 43 -9.54 12.74 10.30
C LEU A 43 -8.01 12.75 10.43
N LEU A 44 -7.26 12.32 9.41
CA LEU A 44 -5.81 12.16 9.51
C LEU A 44 -5.01 13.39 9.11
N GLY A 45 -5.64 14.40 8.54
CA GLY A 45 -4.97 15.62 8.12
C GLY A 45 -5.91 16.71 7.66
N VAL A 46 -5.36 17.81 7.18
CA VAL A 46 -6.11 18.97 6.71
C VAL A 46 -6.84 18.66 5.40
N THR A 47 -8.00 19.27 5.21
CA THR A 47 -8.77 19.17 3.95
C THR A 47 -7.90 19.58 2.75
N GLY A 48 -7.90 18.76 1.71
CA GLY A 48 -7.10 18.98 0.50
C GLY A 48 -5.68 18.39 0.56
N GLN A 49 -5.13 18.11 1.73
CA GLN A 49 -3.84 17.47 1.89
C GLN A 49 -3.95 15.94 1.98
N VAL A 50 -4.93 15.44 2.73
CA VAL A 50 -5.27 14.01 2.78
C VAL A 50 -6.54 13.79 1.99
N ILE A 51 -6.44 13.04 0.90
CA ILE A 51 -7.52 12.81 -0.05
C ILE A 51 -7.94 11.35 0.00
N PRO A 52 -9.10 11.04 0.57
CA PRO A 52 -9.68 9.71 0.45
C PRO A 52 -10.11 9.48 -1.00
N PHE A 53 -9.72 8.34 -1.57
CA PHE A 53 -10.02 7.97 -2.95
C PHE A 53 -10.72 6.61 -2.99
N ARG A 54 -12.03 6.62 -3.29
CA ARG A 54 -12.80 5.38 -3.39
C ARG A 54 -12.51 4.67 -4.72
N TYR A 55 -12.20 3.37 -4.64
CA TYR A 55 -11.99 2.53 -5.82
C TYR A 55 -12.68 1.17 -5.65
N SER A 56 -13.10 0.57 -6.74
CA SER A 56 -13.69 -0.77 -6.76
C SER A 56 -12.65 -1.86 -7.00
N SER A 57 -11.76 -1.62 -7.95
CA SER A 57 -10.67 -2.53 -8.31
C SER A 57 -9.44 -1.76 -8.80
N LEU A 58 -8.30 -2.43 -8.92
CA LEU A 58 -7.09 -1.85 -9.52
C LEU A 58 -7.25 -1.54 -11.03
N GLU A 59 -8.31 -2.05 -11.65
CA GLU A 59 -8.63 -1.75 -13.05
C GLU A 59 -9.36 -0.41 -13.24
N ASP A 60 -9.76 0.26 -12.16
CA ASP A 60 -10.38 1.59 -12.20
C ASP A 60 -9.43 2.59 -12.89
N LYS A 61 -9.90 3.15 -14.02
CA LYS A 61 -9.10 4.10 -14.83
C LYS A 61 -8.69 5.35 -14.04
N ARG A 62 -9.55 5.81 -13.11
CA ARG A 62 -9.25 6.97 -12.25
C ARG A 62 -8.13 6.63 -11.27
N LEU A 63 -8.13 5.43 -10.70
CA LEU A 63 -7.05 4.97 -9.82
C LEU A 63 -5.74 4.83 -10.60
N LYS A 64 -5.77 4.26 -11.80
CA LYS A 64 -4.59 4.17 -12.68
C LYS A 64 -4.01 5.56 -12.98
N SER A 65 -4.88 6.55 -13.26
CA SER A 65 -4.44 7.93 -13.46
C SER A 65 -3.77 8.52 -12.22
N VAL A 66 -4.35 8.29 -11.03
CA VAL A 66 -3.75 8.71 -9.74
C VAL A 66 -2.38 8.08 -9.53
N LEU A 67 -2.24 6.79 -9.78
CA LEU A 67 -0.98 6.06 -9.62
C LEU A 67 0.10 6.53 -10.61
N ASN A 68 -0.29 6.82 -11.86
CA ASN A 68 0.64 7.31 -12.87
C ASN A 68 1.21 8.70 -12.58
N ASN A 69 0.48 9.53 -11.79
CA ASN A 69 0.90 10.86 -11.38
C ASN A 69 1.47 10.90 -9.95
N ALA A 70 1.72 9.76 -9.33
CA ALA A 70 2.28 9.69 -7.98
C ALA A 70 3.81 9.68 -8.01
N ASP A 71 4.43 10.46 -7.12
CA ASP A 71 5.88 10.38 -6.89
C ASP A 71 6.25 9.11 -6.11
N VAL A 72 5.42 8.73 -5.14
CA VAL A 72 5.67 7.58 -4.26
C VAL A 72 4.39 6.77 -4.09
N CYS A 73 4.50 5.46 -4.17
CA CYS A 73 3.44 4.54 -3.81
C CYS A 73 3.88 3.67 -2.62
N ILE A 74 3.07 3.66 -1.56
CA ILE A 74 3.32 2.85 -0.36
C ILE A 74 2.20 1.84 -0.23
N ASN A 75 2.52 0.56 -0.15
CA ASN A 75 1.55 -0.48 0.08
C ASN A 75 1.68 -1.07 1.50
N LEU A 76 0.73 -0.71 2.36
CA LEU A 76 0.55 -1.26 3.70
C LEU A 76 -0.59 -2.29 3.75
N LYS A 77 -1.24 -2.56 2.60
CA LYS A 77 -2.41 -3.44 2.56
C LYS A 77 -1.97 -4.88 2.79
N THR A 78 -2.41 -5.43 3.91
CA THR A 78 -2.20 -6.82 4.28
C THR A 78 -3.41 -7.36 5.04
N THR A 79 -3.48 -8.66 5.21
CA THR A 79 -4.48 -9.33 6.03
C THR A 79 -3.86 -10.49 6.77
N TYR A 80 -4.34 -10.75 7.97
CA TYR A 80 -4.05 -11.94 8.77
C TYR A 80 -5.26 -12.88 8.85
N ASP A 81 -6.41 -12.45 8.33
CA ASP A 81 -7.67 -13.17 8.40
C ASP A 81 -7.87 -14.02 7.15
N GLN A 82 -7.69 -15.33 7.30
CA GLN A 82 -7.87 -16.32 6.24
C GLN A 82 -9.32 -16.44 5.78
N LYS A 83 -10.30 -16.07 6.62
CA LYS A 83 -11.72 -16.06 6.25
C LYS A 83 -12.06 -15.01 5.19
N LYS A 84 -11.20 -14.02 4.99
CA LYS A 84 -11.38 -12.95 3.98
C LYS A 84 -10.87 -13.32 2.59
N GLY A 85 -10.50 -14.55 2.37
CA GLY A 85 -10.04 -15.06 1.09
C GLY A 85 -8.64 -15.63 1.13
N ASP A 86 -8.28 -16.27 0.03
CA ASP A 86 -6.97 -16.84 -0.19
C ASP A 86 -5.88 -15.75 -0.17
N PHE A 87 -4.85 -15.92 0.65
CA PHE A 87 -3.72 -14.99 0.73
C PHE A 87 -3.00 -14.78 -0.61
N ASN A 88 -2.99 -15.80 -1.46
CA ASN A 88 -2.43 -15.66 -2.79
C ASN A 88 -3.21 -14.61 -3.62
N ASN A 89 -4.52 -14.60 -3.52
CA ASN A 89 -5.36 -13.62 -4.23
C ASN A 89 -5.32 -12.23 -3.55
N THR A 90 -5.46 -12.20 -2.23
CA THR A 90 -5.60 -10.93 -1.47
C THR A 90 -4.28 -10.19 -1.28
N ILE A 91 -3.15 -10.90 -1.25
CA ILE A 91 -1.82 -10.31 -1.06
C ILE A 91 -1.03 -10.36 -2.36
N TYR A 92 -0.67 -11.56 -2.85
CA TYR A 92 0.25 -11.67 -3.98
C TYR A 92 -0.33 -11.13 -5.29
N LYS A 93 -1.51 -11.57 -5.71
CA LYS A 93 -2.13 -11.09 -6.96
C LYS A 93 -2.49 -9.60 -6.91
N PHE A 94 -2.86 -9.08 -5.74
CA PHE A 94 -3.04 -7.65 -5.57
C PHE A 94 -1.74 -6.90 -5.83
N ASN A 95 -0.64 -7.31 -5.18
CA ASN A 95 0.68 -6.70 -5.38
C ASN A 95 1.17 -6.85 -6.82
N GLN A 96 1.01 -8.01 -7.43
CA GLN A 96 1.40 -8.24 -8.82
C GLN A 96 0.69 -7.28 -9.79
N LYS A 97 -0.62 -7.08 -9.62
CA LYS A 97 -1.38 -6.11 -10.43
C LYS A 97 -0.95 -4.68 -10.16
N LEU A 98 -0.77 -4.30 -8.90
CA LEU A 98 -0.30 -2.96 -8.53
C LEU A 98 1.07 -2.67 -9.13
N ILE A 99 2.03 -3.56 -8.97
CA ILE A 99 3.39 -3.45 -9.52
C ILE A 99 3.36 -3.30 -11.03
N ARG A 100 2.50 -4.06 -11.72
CA ARG A 100 2.33 -3.94 -13.18
C ARG A 100 1.85 -2.55 -13.62
N ILE A 101 0.92 -1.95 -12.87
CA ILE A 101 0.46 -0.58 -13.12
C ILE A 101 1.61 0.41 -12.88
N LEU A 102 2.29 0.27 -11.74
CA LEU A 102 3.38 1.17 -11.34
C LEU A 102 4.57 1.11 -12.31
N LYS A 103 4.83 -0.05 -12.91
CA LYS A 103 5.90 -0.22 -13.92
C LYS A 103 5.70 0.68 -15.15
N SER A 104 4.46 0.99 -15.50
CA SER A 104 4.15 1.88 -16.61
C SER A 104 4.17 3.37 -16.26
N SER A 105 4.27 3.71 -14.97
CA SER A 105 4.33 5.10 -14.52
C SER A 105 5.70 5.70 -14.76
N LYS A 106 5.74 6.86 -15.42
CA LYS A 106 6.98 7.62 -15.65
C LYS A 106 7.35 8.53 -14.48
N GLU A 107 6.36 8.90 -13.65
CA GLU A 107 6.53 9.82 -12.54
C GLU A 107 6.96 9.14 -11.24
N LEU A 108 6.76 7.82 -11.15
CA LEU A 108 7.02 7.06 -9.93
C LEU A 108 8.52 7.05 -9.59
N LYS A 109 8.89 7.71 -8.50
CA LYS A 109 10.26 7.75 -7.97
C LYS A 109 10.55 6.60 -7.04
N GLN A 110 9.51 6.08 -6.33
CA GLN A 110 9.71 5.05 -5.33
C GLN A 110 8.45 4.23 -5.08
N PHE A 111 8.61 2.91 -4.98
CA PHE A 111 7.60 1.99 -4.47
C PHE A 111 8.07 1.41 -3.14
N ILE A 112 7.24 1.49 -2.10
CA ILE A 112 7.53 0.95 -0.78
C ILE A 112 6.51 -0.14 -0.44
N LEU A 113 6.98 -1.36 -0.25
CA LEU A 113 6.16 -2.50 0.15
C LEU A 113 6.43 -2.86 1.61
N PHE A 114 5.39 -2.83 2.44
CA PHE A 114 5.42 -3.38 3.78
C PHE A 114 5.22 -4.89 3.73
N SER A 115 6.22 -5.59 4.21
CA SER A 115 6.30 -7.03 4.32
C SER A 115 6.22 -7.47 5.79
N GLY A 116 7.00 -8.44 6.21
CA GLY A 116 7.12 -8.91 7.57
C GLY A 116 8.47 -9.60 7.81
N LEU A 117 8.96 -9.50 9.03
CA LEU A 117 10.17 -10.20 9.42
C LEU A 117 9.95 -11.72 9.33
N GLY A 118 10.91 -12.45 8.76
CA GLY A 118 10.90 -13.91 8.68
C GLY A 118 10.04 -14.51 7.56
N VAL A 119 9.40 -13.70 6.69
CA VAL A 119 8.54 -14.22 5.61
C VAL A 119 9.31 -15.03 4.56
N ASP A 120 10.61 -14.85 4.44
CA ASP A 120 11.51 -15.59 3.55
C ASP A 120 11.94 -16.95 4.12
N ILE A 121 11.85 -17.11 5.43
CA ILE A 121 12.23 -18.33 6.16
C ILE A 121 11.01 -19.24 6.37
N ASP A 122 9.87 -18.65 6.71
CA ASP A 122 8.63 -19.38 7.00
C ASP A 122 7.96 -19.89 5.73
N LYS A 123 8.31 -21.13 5.35
CA LYS A 123 7.77 -21.80 4.18
C LYS A 123 6.45 -22.56 4.45
N ASN A 124 6.01 -22.63 5.70
CA ASN A 124 4.80 -23.33 6.09
C ASN A 124 3.56 -22.43 6.10
N SER A 125 3.73 -21.14 6.28
CA SER A 125 2.64 -20.18 6.25
C SER A 125 2.30 -19.74 4.83
N THR A 126 1.08 -20.01 4.41
CA THR A 126 0.56 -19.56 3.09
C THR A 126 0.58 -18.05 2.97
N ARG A 127 0.41 -17.32 4.09
CA ARG A 127 0.55 -15.88 4.14
C ARG A 127 2.00 -15.44 3.90
N SER A 128 2.96 -16.03 4.60
CA SER A 128 4.39 -15.71 4.44
C SER A 128 4.85 -15.97 3.01
N ILE A 129 4.42 -17.06 2.42
CA ILE A 129 4.69 -17.41 1.01
C ILE A 129 4.15 -16.32 0.07
N ALA A 130 2.90 -15.86 0.26
CA ALA A 130 2.28 -14.85 -0.58
C ALA A 130 2.99 -13.48 -0.45
N VAL A 131 3.39 -13.11 0.76
CA VAL A 131 4.14 -11.87 1.04
C VAL A 131 5.53 -11.95 0.41
N HIS A 132 6.26 -13.04 0.60
CA HIS A 132 7.60 -13.22 0.02
C HIS A 132 7.58 -13.26 -1.52
N LYS A 133 6.56 -13.88 -2.13
CA LYS A 133 6.34 -13.78 -3.59
C LYS A 133 6.15 -12.33 -4.04
N SER A 134 5.44 -11.53 -3.25
CA SER A 134 5.23 -10.10 -3.55
C SER A 134 6.52 -9.31 -3.50
N GLU A 135 7.41 -9.60 -2.54
CA GLU A 135 8.75 -8.99 -2.48
C GLU A 135 9.57 -9.29 -3.73
N LYS A 136 9.62 -10.56 -4.12
CA LYS A 136 10.36 -11.00 -5.33
C LYS A 136 9.80 -10.32 -6.59
N GLU A 137 8.49 -10.22 -6.70
CA GLU A 137 7.84 -9.55 -7.83
C GLU A 137 8.20 -8.06 -7.87
N ALA A 138 8.21 -7.37 -6.72
CA ALA A 138 8.59 -5.97 -6.63
C ALA A 138 10.03 -5.75 -7.09
N PHE A 139 10.99 -6.50 -6.57
CA PHE A 139 12.39 -6.38 -6.96
C PHE A 139 12.65 -6.74 -8.44
N LYS A 140 11.91 -7.73 -8.97
CA LYS A 140 12.06 -8.14 -10.37
C LYS A 140 11.54 -7.08 -11.35
N GLN A 141 10.48 -6.35 -10.99
CA GLN A 141 9.76 -5.48 -11.92
C GLN A 141 10.07 -3.99 -11.74
N LEU A 142 10.46 -3.56 -10.54
CA LEU A 142 10.66 -2.16 -10.18
C LEU A 142 12.06 -1.95 -9.61
N TYR A 143 12.91 -1.22 -10.34
CA TYR A 143 14.30 -0.89 -9.91
C TYR A 143 14.32 0.03 -8.67
N ASN A 144 13.22 0.74 -8.42
CA ASN A 144 13.05 1.69 -7.32
C ASN A 144 12.20 1.13 -6.17
N ALA A 145 12.07 -0.20 -6.06
CA ALA A 145 11.35 -0.84 -4.98
C ALA A 145 12.17 -0.87 -3.68
N ILE A 146 11.51 -0.53 -2.57
CA ILE A 146 12.01 -0.71 -1.20
C ILE A 146 11.07 -1.67 -0.47
N ILE A 147 11.65 -2.68 0.16
CA ILE A 147 10.92 -3.61 1.02
C ILE A 147 11.23 -3.29 2.48
N ILE A 148 10.19 -3.04 3.26
CA ILE A 148 10.30 -2.86 4.72
C ILE A 148 9.77 -4.12 5.39
N ARG A 149 10.61 -4.82 6.15
CA ARG A 149 10.25 -6.00 6.94
C ARG A 149 10.19 -5.64 8.43
N PRO A 150 9.07 -5.09 8.90
CA PRO A 150 8.94 -4.80 10.33
C PRO A 150 8.81 -6.09 11.14
N GLY A 151 9.27 -6.04 12.38
CA GLY A 151 8.89 -7.01 13.39
C GLY A 151 7.46 -6.78 13.89
N VAL A 152 7.18 -7.18 15.12
CA VAL A 152 5.86 -6.92 15.74
C VAL A 152 5.71 -5.43 15.99
N ILE A 153 4.63 -4.85 15.48
CA ILE A 153 4.29 -3.44 15.67
C ILE A 153 3.19 -3.37 16.72
N ILE A 154 3.48 -2.73 17.82
CA ILE A 154 2.56 -2.51 18.95
C ILE A 154 2.33 -1.03 19.19
N GLY A 155 1.17 -0.68 19.73
CA GLY A 155 0.80 0.70 20.04
C GLY A 155 -0.71 0.87 20.18
N GLY A 156 -1.15 2.03 20.67
CA GLY A 156 -2.53 2.42 20.86
C GLY A 156 -2.96 3.61 20.01
#